data_6847d15c6502b856a896584449ca2f0b
#
_entry.id   6847d15c6502b856a896584449ca2f0b
#
_cell.length_a   1.000
_cell.length_b   1.000
_cell.length_c   1.000
_cell.angle_alpha   90.00
_cell.angle_beta   90.00
_cell.angle_gamma   90.00
#
_symmetry.space_group_name_H-M   'P 1'
#
loop_
_entity.id
_entity.type
_entity.pdbx_description
1 polymer ?
#
loop_
_entity_poly.entity_id
_entity_poly.type
_entity_poly.pdbx_seq_one_letter_code
_entity_poly.pdbx_strand_id
1 'polypeptide(L)'
;MKEEHIMYKRKTIKLFYLLFAVLITLCGCGKTTPVSTEFATVDSLTGEATFVPLAEEIPTEGTPIECWEEIQPAEPIPTEPEFEEYDIHLMALGDNLIHMGVVYTGKQSDGSLDYSFLFEGVTDFLEKADIKIINQETPLAGNHLGFSGYPHFNSPTEVGDAIADAGFNVVLHASNHSADQGIAGIDNCVTFWKTYPEILLTGIHESTDSPDIPLLTVKDKTFAILNYTYGPNYGTAPDNLASRMDILCAVNEQTKAIDFTTLNPRVIEDIKEAEQIADIVIVCPHWGTEYATTPSSYQETFAQQMTEAGADVIIGTHPHVVEPVKLIEAENGNTALCYYSLGNYVSTQKNGQSMLEAMAWLTFHVTENGISLSLEDTGVIPLVCHYTSGPVRIQNIYLLEDYTEELASSHGIISYGGISFHLNDLTTWSNEILGEWVISADKALGN
;
A
#
# COMPACT_ATOMS: atom_id res chain seq x y z
N MET A 1 -6.47 28.40 -9.40
CA MET A 1 -6.50 26.97 -9.60
C MET A 1 -5.24 26.62 -10.36
N LYS A 2 -4.27 26.06 -9.70
CA LYS A 2 -3.05 25.54 -10.30
C LYS A 2 -3.19 24.02 -10.28
N GLU A 3 -3.21 23.43 -11.45
CA GLU A 3 -3.01 21.99 -11.61
C GLU A 3 -1.57 21.69 -11.18
N GLU A 4 -1.40 21.17 -9.99
CA GLU A 4 -0.11 20.65 -9.51
C GLU A 4 -0.12 19.14 -9.75
N HIS A 5 0.31 18.74 -10.95
CA HIS A 5 0.74 17.39 -11.20
C HIS A 5 2.07 17.17 -10.49
N ILE A 6 2.07 16.33 -9.47
CA ILE A 6 3.30 15.85 -8.85
C ILE A 6 3.95 14.87 -9.84
N MET A 7 4.87 15.39 -10.66
CA MET A 7 5.68 14.56 -11.56
C MET A 7 6.81 13.90 -10.78
N TYR A 8 6.71 12.61 -10.59
CA TYR A 8 7.81 11.80 -10.10
C TYR A 8 9.01 11.88 -11.05
N LYS A 9 10.17 12.25 -10.51
CA LYS A 9 11.43 12.21 -11.24
C LYS A 9 11.84 10.76 -11.48
N ARG A 10 11.65 10.28 -12.70
CA ARG A 10 12.22 9.00 -13.15
C ARG A 10 13.74 9.02 -13.01
N LYS A 11 14.31 8.04 -12.36
CA LYS A 11 15.69 7.59 -12.64
C LYS A 11 15.70 7.06 -14.06
N THR A 12 16.32 7.81 -14.96
CA THR A 12 16.49 7.42 -16.35
C THR A 12 17.44 6.24 -16.41
N ILE A 13 16.93 5.03 -16.54
CA ILE A 13 17.72 3.89 -17.01
C ILE A 13 18.12 4.25 -18.44
N LYS A 14 19.40 4.53 -18.65
CA LYS A 14 19.95 4.74 -19.99
C LYS A 14 19.96 3.41 -20.72
N LEU A 15 18.84 3.04 -21.33
CA LEU A 15 18.81 2.03 -22.36
C LEU A 15 19.34 2.68 -23.62
N PHE A 16 20.52 2.26 -24.06
CA PHE A 16 21.14 2.70 -25.32
C PHE A 16 20.30 2.11 -26.46
N TYR A 17 19.38 2.90 -27.04
CA TYR A 17 18.81 2.60 -28.34
C TYR A 17 19.83 2.95 -29.41
N LEU A 18 20.27 1.94 -30.16
CA LEU A 18 21.09 2.09 -31.34
C LEU A 18 20.19 2.69 -32.44
N LEU A 19 20.35 3.97 -32.73
CA LEU A 19 19.67 4.63 -33.86
C LEU A 19 20.26 4.09 -35.16
N PHE A 20 19.51 3.29 -35.91
CA PHE A 20 19.83 2.98 -37.31
C PHE A 20 19.39 4.18 -38.17
N ALA A 21 20.38 4.99 -38.59
CA ALA A 21 20.14 6.01 -39.61
C ALA A 21 20.26 5.35 -41.00
N VAL A 22 19.12 5.12 -41.65
CA VAL A 22 19.11 4.76 -43.09
C VAL A 22 19.21 6.05 -43.89
N LEU A 23 20.35 6.27 -44.51
CA LEU A 23 20.58 7.39 -45.44
C LEU A 23 20.05 6.99 -46.83
N ILE A 24 18.93 7.55 -47.25
CA ILE A 24 18.46 7.44 -48.64
C ILE A 24 19.22 8.47 -49.49
N THR A 25 20.08 8.01 -50.36
CA THR A 25 20.77 8.87 -51.33
C THR A 25 19.96 8.86 -52.62
N LEU A 26 19.42 10.00 -52.98
CA LEU A 26 18.81 10.26 -54.31
C LEU A 26 19.94 10.30 -55.34
N CYS A 27 19.90 9.42 -56.33
CA CYS A 27 20.80 9.45 -57.47
C CYS A 27 20.43 10.57 -58.42
N GLY A 28 21.29 11.62 -58.47
CA GLY A 28 21.36 12.54 -59.61
C GLY A 28 22.67 12.23 -60.39
N CYS A 29 22.56 12.12 -61.67
CA CYS A 29 23.69 11.82 -62.58
C CYS A 29 24.91 12.72 -62.40
N GLY A 30 26.10 12.14 -62.26
CA GLY A 30 27.36 12.77 -62.58
C GLY A 30 28.44 12.61 -61.52
N LYS A 31 29.43 11.73 -61.82
CA LYS A 31 30.78 11.52 -61.21
C LYS A 31 30.81 10.80 -59.89
N THR A 32 31.21 9.54 -59.98
CA THR A 32 31.51 8.66 -58.85
C THR A 32 32.81 9.04 -58.15
N THR A 33 32.70 9.38 -56.89
CA THR A 33 33.80 9.26 -55.92
C THR A 33 33.52 8.04 -55.05
N PRO A 34 34.51 7.19 -54.70
CA PRO A 34 34.28 6.02 -53.90
C PRO A 34 33.99 6.41 -52.47
N VAL A 35 32.86 5.90 -51.93
CA VAL A 35 32.50 6.02 -50.53
C VAL A 35 33.09 4.81 -49.81
N SER A 36 34.03 5.02 -48.93
CA SER A 36 34.51 4.00 -48.01
C SER A 36 33.49 3.80 -46.88
N THR A 37 32.93 2.62 -46.76
CA THR A 37 32.13 2.22 -45.61
C THR A 37 33.07 1.63 -44.55
N GLU A 38 33.25 2.35 -43.46
CA GLU A 38 33.98 1.88 -42.28
C GLU A 38 32.96 1.43 -41.24
N PHE A 39 33.15 0.24 -40.69
CA PHE A 39 32.43 -0.23 -39.51
C PHE A 39 33.33 -0.07 -38.29
N ALA A 40 32.78 0.55 -37.24
CA ALA A 40 33.46 0.69 -35.95
C ALA A 40 33.02 -0.43 -35.01
N THR A 41 33.95 -1.16 -34.43
CA THR A 41 33.66 -2.04 -33.27
C THR A 41 34.16 -1.35 -32.02
N VAL A 42 33.31 -1.28 -31.00
CA VAL A 42 33.65 -0.69 -29.69
C VAL A 42 33.92 -1.82 -28.71
N ASP A 43 35.09 -1.80 -28.09
CA ASP A 43 35.43 -2.71 -27.00
C ASP A 43 34.58 -2.36 -25.75
N SER A 44 33.86 -3.32 -25.25
CA SER A 44 32.92 -3.16 -24.09
C SER A 44 33.65 -2.92 -22.75
N LEU A 45 34.95 -3.07 -22.67
CA LEU A 45 35.73 -2.92 -21.45
C LEU A 45 36.54 -1.61 -21.39
N THR A 46 36.92 -1.04 -22.54
CA THR A 46 37.79 0.15 -22.59
C THR A 46 37.15 1.37 -23.24
N GLY A 47 36.05 1.22 -23.98
CA GLY A 47 35.38 2.32 -24.69
C GLY A 47 36.13 2.86 -25.89
N GLU A 48 37.20 2.19 -26.36
CA GLU A 48 37.98 2.62 -27.54
C GLU A 48 37.42 2.00 -28.82
N ALA A 49 37.26 2.83 -29.85
CA ALA A 49 36.79 2.42 -31.16
C ALA A 49 37.98 2.14 -32.10
N THR A 50 38.05 0.94 -32.66
CA THR A 50 39.04 0.57 -33.66
C THR A 50 38.38 0.48 -35.04
N PHE A 51 38.97 1.13 -36.04
CA PHE A 51 38.53 1.09 -37.44
C PHE A 51 39.33 0.07 -38.21
N VAL A 52 38.68 -0.84 -38.91
CA VAL A 52 39.30 -1.84 -39.79
C VAL A 52 38.84 -1.59 -41.22
N PRO A 53 39.75 -1.34 -42.18
CA PRO A 53 39.38 -1.19 -43.58
C PRO A 53 39.12 -2.57 -44.22
N LEU A 54 37.99 -2.76 -44.87
CA LEU A 54 37.69 -3.91 -45.71
C LEU A 54 38.21 -3.63 -47.13
N ALA A 55 39.22 -4.36 -47.56
CA ALA A 55 39.63 -4.44 -48.95
C ALA A 55 38.95 -5.65 -49.61
N GLU A 56 37.90 -5.43 -50.40
CA GLU A 56 37.43 -6.45 -51.36
C GLU A 56 37.49 -5.90 -52.77
N GLU A 57 38.16 -6.66 -53.64
CA GLU A 57 38.24 -6.40 -55.08
C GLU A 57 36.87 -6.69 -55.72
N ILE A 58 36.35 -5.72 -56.48
CA ILE A 58 35.13 -5.87 -57.27
C ILE A 58 35.49 -6.44 -58.62
N PRO A 59 34.95 -7.59 -59.04
CA PRO A 59 35.11 -8.10 -60.42
C PRO A 59 34.33 -7.23 -61.41
N THR A 60 35.01 -6.72 -62.37
CA THR A 60 34.46 -6.02 -63.55
C THR A 60 34.10 -7.03 -64.61
N GLU A 61 32.94 -7.57 -64.73
CA GLU A 61 32.36 -8.01 -66.03
C GLU A 61 30.85 -7.86 -65.98
N GLY A 62 30.35 -7.08 -66.94
CA GLY A 62 28.99 -6.66 -67.01
C GLY A 62 28.05 -7.68 -67.66
N THR A 63 26.96 -7.89 -67.03
CA THR A 63 25.69 -8.32 -67.70
C THR A 63 24.64 -7.22 -67.54
N PRO A 64 23.82 -6.94 -68.56
CA PRO A 64 22.79 -5.90 -68.46
C PRO A 64 21.72 -6.37 -67.47
N ILE A 65 21.44 -5.50 -66.50
CA ILE A 65 20.34 -5.72 -65.58
C ILE A 65 19.06 -5.38 -66.33
N GLU A 66 18.28 -6.40 -66.63
CA GLU A 66 16.91 -6.26 -67.14
C GLU A 66 15.99 -5.78 -66.04
N CYS A 67 15.24 -4.75 -66.40
CA CYS A 67 13.91 -4.38 -65.93
C CYS A 67 13.62 -4.24 -64.43
N TRP A 68 13.32 -3.07 -64.12
CA TRP A 68 12.53 -2.57 -63.01
C TRP A 68 11.29 -3.43 -62.73
N GLU A 69 11.35 -4.31 -61.72
CA GLU A 69 10.14 -4.78 -61.05
C GLU A 69 9.57 -3.58 -60.31
N GLU A 70 8.31 -3.29 -60.58
CA GLU A 70 7.54 -2.29 -59.81
C GLU A 70 7.69 -2.60 -58.30
N ILE A 71 8.39 -1.72 -57.60
CA ILE A 71 8.46 -1.81 -56.15
C ILE A 71 7.00 -1.63 -55.65
N GLN A 72 6.39 -2.72 -55.21
CA GLN A 72 5.13 -2.68 -54.52
C GLN A 72 5.28 -1.71 -53.35
N PRO A 73 4.29 -0.82 -53.09
CA PRO A 73 4.32 0.04 -51.91
C PRO A 73 4.53 -0.84 -50.68
N ALA A 74 5.55 -0.55 -49.88
CA ALA A 74 5.76 -1.25 -48.64
C ALA A 74 4.46 -1.19 -47.82
N GLU A 75 4.03 -2.36 -47.34
CA GLU A 75 2.91 -2.41 -46.41
C GLU A 75 3.18 -1.42 -45.26
N PRO A 76 2.17 -0.67 -44.80
CA PRO A 76 2.36 0.27 -43.69
C PRO A 76 2.92 -0.52 -42.51
N ILE A 77 4.03 -0.05 -41.96
CA ILE A 77 4.61 -0.60 -40.74
C ILE A 77 3.51 -0.53 -39.68
N PRO A 78 3.15 -1.66 -39.03
CA PRO A 78 2.15 -1.63 -37.96
C PRO A 78 2.56 -0.54 -36.97
N THR A 79 1.70 0.43 -36.76
CA THR A 79 1.86 1.38 -35.66
C THR A 79 1.81 0.58 -34.36
N GLU A 80 2.79 0.77 -33.48
CA GLU A 80 2.70 0.21 -32.13
C GLU A 80 1.34 0.66 -31.54
N PRO A 81 0.63 -0.25 -30.84
CA PRO A 81 -0.62 0.13 -30.21
C PRO A 81 -0.36 1.33 -29.28
N GLU A 82 -1.23 2.34 -29.37
CA GLU A 82 -1.20 3.46 -28.43
C GLU A 82 -1.38 2.89 -27.00
N PHE A 83 -0.60 3.42 -26.06
CA PHE A 83 -0.74 3.03 -24.65
C PHE A 83 -2.12 3.51 -24.16
N GLU A 84 -2.93 2.61 -23.63
CA GLU A 84 -4.19 2.97 -22.98
C GLU A 84 -3.91 3.31 -21.51
N GLU A 85 -4.21 4.56 -21.13
CA GLU A 85 -4.11 5.01 -19.75
C GLU A 85 -5.18 4.33 -18.90
N TYR A 86 -4.84 4.02 -17.64
CA TYR A 86 -5.75 3.37 -16.71
C TYR A 86 -5.44 3.73 -15.27
N ASP A 87 -6.43 3.52 -14.40
CA ASP A 87 -6.28 3.74 -12.98
C ASP A 87 -6.08 2.40 -12.21
N ILE A 88 -5.37 2.50 -11.11
CA ILE A 88 -5.29 1.49 -10.05
C ILE A 88 -5.87 2.11 -8.79
N HIS A 89 -6.92 1.50 -8.25
CA HIS A 89 -7.56 1.96 -7.03
C HIS A 89 -7.08 1.15 -5.82
N LEU A 90 -6.72 1.85 -4.75
CA LEU A 90 -6.37 1.25 -3.48
C LEU A 90 -7.34 1.70 -2.40
N MET A 91 -7.87 0.74 -1.64
CA MET A 91 -8.56 0.99 -0.38
C MET A 91 -7.76 0.45 0.80
N ALA A 92 -7.76 1.16 1.93
CA ALA A 92 -7.18 0.68 3.17
C ALA A 92 -8.10 0.95 4.36
N LEU A 93 -8.24 -0.07 5.21
CA LEU A 93 -9.01 -0.03 6.44
C LEU A 93 -8.09 -0.04 7.67
N GLY A 94 -8.51 0.64 8.73
CA GLY A 94 -7.80 0.74 9.99
C GLY A 94 -7.82 -0.53 10.83
N ASP A 95 -7.80 -0.38 12.16
CA ASP A 95 -7.61 -1.47 13.12
C ASP A 95 -8.81 -2.43 13.15
N ASN A 96 -8.63 -3.64 12.62
CA ASN A 96 -9.58 -4.73 12.82
C ASN A 96 -9.36 -5.34 14.21
N LEU A 97 -9.96 -4.69 15.21
CA LEU A 97 -9.72 -4.93 16.64
C LEU A 97 -10.83 -5.84 17.21
N ILE A 98 -10.59 -7.15 17.18
CA ILE A 98 -11.58 -8.18 17.49
C ILE A 98 -11.80 -8.34 19.00
N HIS A 99 -12.50 -7.41 19.60
CA HIS A 99 -12.96 -7.54 20.98
C HIS A 99 -14.00 -8.66 21.16
N MET A 100 -14.23 -9.11 22.40
CA MET A 100 -15.20 -10.17 22.67
C MET A 100 -16.61 -9.84 22.17
N GLY A 101 -17.01 -8.57 22.08
CA GLY A 101 -18.28 -8.17 21.47
C GLY A 101 -18.37 -8.56 20.00
N VAL A 102 -17.27 -8.40 19.26
CA VAL A 102 -17.15 -8.84 17.85
C VAL A 102 -17.19 -10.37 17.78
N VAL A 103 -16.37 -11.06 18.60
CA VAL A 103 -16.33 -12.54 18.69
C VAL A 103 -17.74 -13.11 18.91
N TYR A 104 -18.50 -12.54 19.83
CA TYR A 104 -19.86 -13.01 20.12
C TYR A 104 -20.87 -12.65 19.02
N THR A 105 -20.61 -11.62 18.21
CA THR A 105 -21.49 -11.27 17.08
C THR A 105 -21.41 -12.35 16.00
N GLY A 106 -20.21 -12.82 15.67
CA GLY A 106 -20.02 -13.85 14.66
C GLY A 106 -20.54 -15.23 15.04
N LYS A 107 -20.87 -15.46 16.34
CA LYS A 107 -21.33 -16.78 16.77
C LYS A 107 -22.77 -17.04 16.35
N GLN A 108 -22.96 -18.07 15.49
CA GLN A 108 -24.23 -18.50 14.97
C GLN A 108 -24.98 -19.42 15.96
N SER A 109 -26.28 -19.63 15.71
CA SER A 109 -27.16 -20.45 16.58
C SER A 109 -26.79 -21.94 16.56
N ASP A 110 -26.15 -22.42 15.51
CA ASP A 110 -25.67 -23.81 15.38
C ASP A 110 -24.26 -24.01 15.96
N GLY A 111 -23.63 -22.93 16.44
CA GLY A 111 -22.30 -22.91 17.04
C GLY A 111 -21.18 -22.63 16.06
N SER A 112 -21.45 -22.50 14.77
CA SER A 112 -20.46 -22.01 13.78
C SER A 112 -20.13 -20.53 14.01
N LEU A 113 -19.08 -20.06 13.36
CA LEU A 113 -18.64 -18.67 13.39
C LEU A 113 -18.70 -18.09 11.97
N ASP A 114 -19.23 -16.90 11.84
CA ASP A 114 -19.37 -16.17 10.58
C ASP A 114 -19.12 -14.69 10.85
N TYR A 115 -18.14 -14.11 10.13
CA TYR A 115 -17.73 -12.71 10.25
C TYR A 115 -17.89 -11.94 8.93
N SER A 116 -18.58 -12.50 7.94
CA SER A 116 -18.84 -11.86 6.64
C SER A 116 -19.55 -10.50 6.78
N PHE A 117 -20.42 -10.37 7.80
CA PHE A 117 -21.15 -9.13 8.10
C PHE A 117 -20.24 -7.92 8.34
N LEU A 118 -18.97 -8.14 8.72
CA LEU A 118 -18.03 -7.04 8.96
C LEU A 118 -17.78 -6.21 7.70
N PHE A 119 -17.90 -6.79 6.52
CA PHE A 119 -17.52 -6.16 5.25
C PHE A 119 -18.70 -5.74 4.39
N GLU A 120 -19.96 -5.99 4.83
CA GLU A 120 -21.17 -5.65 4.07
C GLU A 120 -21.26 -4.16 3.73
N GLY A 121 -20.87 -3.28 4.68
CA GLY A 121 -20.95 -1.83 4.52
C GLY A 121 -19.92 -1.23 3.55
N VAL A 122 -18.94 -2.00 3.09
CA VAL A 122 -17.87 -1.55 2.19
C VAL A 122 -17.73 -2.39 0.92
N THR A 123 -18.76 -3.21 0.61
CA THR A 123 -18.73 -4.15 -0.51
C THR A 123 -18.46 -3.48 -1.86
N ASP A 124 -19.11 -2.35 -2.15
CA ASP A 124 -18.96 -1.63 -3.42
C ASP A 124 -17.51 -1.15 -3.62
N PHE A 125 -16.85 -0.75 -2.54
CA PHE A 125 -15.43 -0.34 -2.56
C PHE A 125 -14.52 -1.55 -2.76
N LEU A 126 -14.83 -2.69 -2.11
CA LEU A 126 -14.11 -3.95 -2.28
C LEU A 126 -14.19 -4.46 -3.71
N GLU A 127 -15.34 -4.29 -4.39
CA GLU A 127 -15.51 -4.66 -5.79
C GLU A 127 -14.72 -3.73 -6.74
N LYS A 128 -14.61 -2.45 -6.40
CA LYS A 128 -13.96 -1.45 -7.24
C LYS A 128 -12.43 -1.41 -7.07
N ALA A 129 -11.93 -1.62 -5.85
CA ALA A 129 -10.50 -1.50 -5.56
C ALA A 129 -9.69 -2.67 -6.12
N ASP A 130 -8.53 -2.36 -6.69
CA ASP A 130 -7.54 -3.33 -7.14
C ASP A 130 -6.64 -3.80 -5.97
N ILE A 131 -6.30 -2.88 -5.06
CA ILE A 131 -5.49 -3.15 -3.85
C ILE A 131 -6.37 -2.91 -2.62
N LYS A 132 -6.46 -3.91 -1.75
CA LYS A 132 -7.36 -3.92 -0.59
C LYS A 132 -6.58 -4.29 0.64
N ILE A 133 -6.31 -3.29 1.49
CA ILE A 133 -5.48 -3.40 2.69
C ILE A 133 -6.37 -3.39 3.93
N ILE A 134 -6.11 -4.28 4.88
CA ILE A 134 -6.70 -4.24 6.21
C ILE A 134 -5.62 -4.45 7.28
N ASN A 135 -5.67 -3.67 8.36
CA ASN A 135 -4.83 -3.91 9.53
C ASN A 135 -5.50 -4.92 10.47
N GLN A 136 -5.11 -6.19 10.38
CA GLN A 136 -5.54 -7.23 11.33
C GLN A 136 -4.73 -7.10 12.62
N GLU A 137 -5.19 -6.26 13.53
CA GLU A 137 -4.45 -5.90 14.74
C GLU A 137 -4.34 -7.06 15.72
N THR A 138 -5.42 -7.82 15.91
CA THR A 138 -5.48 -8.91 16.89
C THR A 138 -5.08 -10.25 16.28
N PRO A 139 -4.24 -11.06 16.98
CA PRO A 139 -3.69 -12.28 16.42
C PRO A 139 -4.75 -13.35 16.13
N LEU A 140 -4.58 -14.06 15.01
CA LEU A 140 -5.31 -15.27 14.63
C LEU A 140 -4.48 -16.51 15.02
N ALA A 141 -4.18 -16.64 16.31
CA ALA A 141 -3.20 -17.62 16.79
C ALA A 141 -3.74 -19.05 16.90
N GLY A 142 -5.01 -19.24 16.51
CA GLY A 142 -5.67 -20.55 16.42
C GLY A 142 -6.77 -20.76 17.46
N ASN A 143 -7.88 -21.35 16.99
CA ASN A 143 -9.08 -21.59 17.81
C ASN A 143 -8.84 -22.55 18.98
N HIS A 144 -7.83 -23.41 18.88
CA HIS A 144 -7.46 -24.36 19.93
C HIS A 144 -6.92 -23.70 21.22
N LEU A 145 -6.46 -22.43 21.12
CA LEU A 145 -6.03 -21.65 22.29
C LEU A 145 -7.20 -20.98 23.02
N GLY A 146 -8.42 -21.06 22.45
CA GLY A 146 -9.60 -20.32 22.94
C GLY A 146 -9.55 -18.84 22.53
N PHE A 147 -10.71 -18.18 22.58
CA PHE A 147 -10.82 -16.77 22.20
C PHE A 147 -10.66 -15.88 23.43
N SER A 148 -9.94 -14.77 23.25
CA SER A 148 -9.73 -13.79 24.30
C SER A 148 -9.74 -12.35 23.73
N GLY A 149 -10.20 -11.41 24.54
CA GLY A 149 -10.14 -9.98 24.24
C GLY A 149 -9.02 -9.31 25.06
N TYR A 150 -9.13 -7.96 25.15
CA TYR A 150 -8.17 -7.17 25.92
C TYR A 150 -7.93 -7.74 27.34
N PRO A 151 -6.66 -7.77 27.86
CA PRO A 151 -5.49 -7.17 27.25
C PRO A 151 -4.66 -8.11 26.34
N HIS A 152 -4.98 -9.40 26.27
CA HIS A 152 -4.25 -10.40 25.48
C HIS A 152 -5.20 -11.10 24.54
N PHE A 153 -5.23 -10.60 23.30
CA PHE A 153 -6.15 -11.07 22.28
C PHE A 153 -5.78 -12.44 21.71
N ASN A 154 -6.80 -13.20 21.36
CA ASN A 154 -6.75 -14.28 20.39
C ASN A 154 -8.10 -14.33 19.67
N SER A 155 -8.09 -14.01 18.40
CA SER A 155 -9.30 -13.91 17.57
C SER A 155 -9.60 -15.25 16.88
N PRO A 156 -10.87 -15.54 16.57
CA PRO A 156 -11.22 -16.68 15.73
C PRO A 156 -10.55 -16.61 14.36
N THR A 157 -10.04 -17.74 13.86
CA THR A 157 -9.45 -17.82 12.51
C THR A 157 -10.47 -17.52 11.42
N GLU A 158 -11.76 -17.72 11.68
CA GLU A 158 -12.88 -17.41 10.78
C GLU A 158 -13.00 -15.89 10.48
N VAL A 159 -12.38 -15.03 11.30
CA VAL A 159 -12.21 -13.61 10.95
C VAL A 159 -11.26 -13.47 9.75
N GLY A 160 -10.18 -14.24 9.73
CA GLY A 160 -9.26 -14.28 8.59
C GLY A 160 -9.89 -14.89 7.35
N ASP A 161 -10.71 -15.96 7.53
CA ASP A 161 -11.49 -16.53 6.43
C ASP A 161 -12.43 -15.47 5.81
N ALA A 162 -13.11 -14.68 6.65
CA ALA A 162 -13.99 -13.58 6.19
C ALA A 162 -13.22 -12.45 5.48
N ILE A 163 -12.00 -12.12 5.91
CA ILE A 163 -11.11 -11.17 5.21
C ILE A 163 -10.76 -11.70 3.81
N ALA A 164 -10.39 -12.97 3.71
CA ALA A 164 -10.06 -13.60 2.44
C ALA A 164 -11.29 -13.65 1.50
N ASP A 165 -12.44 -14.09 2.01
CA ASP A 165 -13.70 -14.20 1.26
C ASP A 165 -14.22 -12.81 0.79
N ALA A 166 -13.96 -11.73 1.55
CA ALA A 166 -14.26 -10.36 1.14
C ALA A 166 -13.33 -9.85 0.03
N GLY A 167 -12.26 -10.59 -0.29
CA GLY A 167 -11.34 -10.30 -1.40
C GLY A 167 -10.21 -9.34 -1.05
N PHE A 168 -9.86 -9.17 0.24
CA PHE A 168 -8.63 -8.47 0.61
C PHE A 168 -7.41 -9.22 0.05
N ASN A 169 -6.46 -8.47 -0.48
CA ASN A 169 -5.23 -9.02 -1.03
C ASN A 169 -3.97 -8.56 -0.27
N VAL A 170 -4.13 -7.73 0.77
CA VAL A 170 -3.05 -7.32 1.66
C VAL A 170 -3.55 -7.31 3.11
N VAL A 171 -2.83 -8.02 3.98
CA VAL A 171 -3.09 -8.02 5.42
C VAL A 171 -1.86 -7.53 6.16
N LEU A 172 -2.03 -6.40 6.87
CA LEU A 172 -1.05 -5.89 7.81
C LEU A 172 -1.21 -6.61 9.14
N HIS A 173 -0.12 -7.08 9.71
CA HIS A 173 -0.21 -7.85 10.96
C HIS A 173 0.88 -7.48 11.98
N ALA A 174 1.72 -6.46 11.73
CA ALA A 174 2.59 -5.88 12.73
C ALA A 174 1.81 -4.89 13.60
N SER A 175 1.46 -5.28 14.80
CA SER A 175 0.80 -4.47 15.80
C SER A 175 1.40 -4.69 17.20
N ASN A 176 1.03 -3.88 18.19
CA ASN A 176 1.39 -4.09 19.58
C ASN A 176 0.79 -5.38 20.17
N HIS A 177 -0.26 -5.93 19.52
CA HIS A 177 -0.96 -7.17 19.91
C HIS A 177 -0.47 -8.42 19.17
N SER A 178 0.37 -8.31 18.14
CA SER A 178 0.85 -9.47 17.37
C SER A 178 1.47 -10.57 18.24
N ALA A 179 2.11 -10.19 19.35
CA ALA A 179 2.78 -11.10 20.29
C ALA A 179 1.93 -11.51 21.51
N ASP A 180 0.64 -11.22 21.57
CA ASP A 180 -0.23 -11.51 22.72
C ASP A 180 -0.28 -13.00 23.08
N GLN A 181 -0.15 -13.86 22.07
CA GLN A 181 -0.08 -15.32 22.23
C GLN A 181 1.37 -15.86 22.14
N GLY A 182 2.36 -14.96 22.32
CA GLY A 182 3.78 -15.27 22.25
C GLY A 182 4.26 -15.66 20.85
N ILE A 183 5.48 -16.15 20.78
CA ILE A 183 6.12 -16.56 19.51
C ILE A 183 5.31 -17.63 18.77
N ALA A 184 4.80 -18.62 19.50
CA ALA A 184 3.97 -19.67 18.89
C ALA A 184 2.67 -19.10 18.28
N GLY A 185 2.13 -18.02 18.88
CA GLY A 185 0.98 -17.31 18.32
C GLY A 185 1.29 -16.66 16.98
N ILE A 186 2.46 -16.00 16.87
CA ILE A 186 2.91 -15.41 15.59
C ILE A 186 3.11 -16.51 14.55
N ASP A 187 3.83 -17.59 14.89
CA ASP A 187 4.07 -18.71 13.97
C ASP A 187 2.75 -19.35 13.49
N ASN A 188 1.73 -19.41 14.36
CA ASN A 188 0.38 -19.87 14.00
C ASN A 188 -0.33 -18.92 13.05
N CYS A 189 -0.27 -17.60 13.29
CA CYS A 189 -0.83 -16.58 12.39
C CYS A 189 -0.20 -16.69 10.98
N VAL A 190 1.13 -16.77 10.90
CA VAL A 190 1.84 -16.98 9.63
C VAL A 190 1.40 -18.28 8.95
N THR A 191 1.25 -19.36 9.72
CA THR A 191 0.78 -20.66 9.19
C THR A 191 -0.64 -20.55 8.66
N PHE A 192 -1.52 -19.84 9.36
CA PHE A 192 -2.90 -19.58 8.90
C PHE A 192 -2.91 -18.84 7.57
N TRP A 193 -2.20 -17.71 7.47
CA TRP A 193 -2.19 -16.90 6.24
C TRP A 193 -1.52 -17.61 5.05
N LYS A 194 -0.64 -18.56 5.27
CA LYS A 194 -0.12 -19.43 4.19
C LYS A 194 -1.18 -20.30 3.52
N THR A 195 -2.35 -20.47 4.11
CA THR A 195 -3.49 -21.15 3.45
C THR A 195 -4.17 -20.27 2.40
N TYR A 196 -3.85 -18.96 2.36
CA TYR A 196 -4.34 -17.95 1.40
C TYR A 196 -3.16 -17.34 0.64
N PRO A 197 -2.53 -18.07 -0.28
CA PRO A 197 -1.28 -17.63 -0.94
C PRO A 197 -1.48 -16.39 -1.85
N GLU A 198 -2.72 -16.04 -2.18
CA GLU A 198 -3.10 -14.83 -2.92
C GLU A 198 -3.07 -13.56 -2.06
N ILE A 199 -3.03 -13.70 -0.73
CA ILE A 199 -2.97 -12.58 0.21
C ILE A 199 -1.51 -12.30 0.57
N LEU A 200 -1.08 -11.07 0.36
CA LEU A 200 0.20 -10.58 0.84
C LEU A 200 0.11 -10.33 2.35
N LEU A 201 0.68 -11.21 3.16
CA LEU A 201 0.90 -10.98 4.58
C LEU A 201 2.16 -10.15 4.77
N THR A 202 2.09 -9.06 5.56
CA THR A 202 3.24 -8.23 5.87
C THR A 202 3.28 -7.84 7.35
N GLY A 203 4.47 -7.55 7.86
CA GLY A 203 4.72 -7.15 9.25
C GLY A 203 4.98 -8.28 10.23
N ILE A 204 4.52 -9.51 9.93
CA ILE A 204 4.96 -10.75 10.59
C ILE A 204 5.37 -11.79 9.54
N HIS A 205 6.32 -12.65 9.90
CA HIS A 205 6.89 -13.60 8.94
C HIS A 205 7.48 -14.84 9.66
N GLU A 206 7.89 -15.84 8.90
CA GLU A 206 8.71 -16.93 9.46
C GLU A 206 10.02 -16.35 10.01
N SER A 207 10.60 -17.07 10.97
CA SER A 207 11.86 -16.60 11.59
C SER A 207 12.96 -16.40 10.55
N THR A 208 13.38 -15.16 10.40
CA THR A 208 14.48 -14.74 9.52
C THR A 208 15.12 -13.45 10.05
N ASP A 209 16.42 -13.27 9.80
CA ASP A 209 17.13 -12.04 10.15
C ASP A 209 17.07 -11.00 9.01
N SER A 210 16.56 -11.40 7.85
CA SER A 210 16.42 -10.55 6.66
C SER A 210 15.20 -10.98 5.84
N PRO A 211 13.99 -10.52 6.21
CA PRO A 211 12.81 -10.76 5.38
C PRO A 211 12.93 -10.05 4.03
N ASP A 212 12.38 -10.67 3.01
CA ASP A 212 12.26 -10.05 1.68
C ASP A 212 11.30 -8.86 1.73
N ILE A 213 11.51 -7.87 0.84
CA ILE A 213 10.57 -6.75 0.67
C ILE A 213 9.24 -7.31 0.15
N PRO A 214 8.11 -7.06 0.86
CA PRO A 214 6.80 -7.55 0.43
C PRO A 214 6.33 -6.81 -0.83
N LEU A 215 6.15 -7.53 -1.93
CA LEU A 215 5.75 -6.97 -3.22
C LEU A 215 4.39 -7.50 -3.66
N LEU A 216 3.53 -6.61 -4.14
CA LEU A 216 2.26 -6.90 -4.80
C LEU A 216 2.31 -6.36 -6.22
N THR A 217 2.06 -7.22 -7.21
CA THR A 217 1.92 -6.78 -8.61
C THR A 217 0.44 -6.71 -8.97
N VAL A 218 -0.01 -5.54 -9.39
CA VAL A 218 -1.37 -5.27 -9.85
C VAL A 218 -1.31 -4.72 -11.26
N LYS A 219 -2.01 -5.40 -12.19
CA LYS A 219 -1.89 -5.14 -13.63
C LYS A 219 -0.40 -5.29 -14.02
N ASP A 220 0.30 -4.22 -14.38
CA ASP A 220 1.73 -4.25 -14.74
C ASP A 220 2.59 -3.37 -13.80
N LYS A 221 2.04 -2.98 -12.65
CA LYS A 221 2.72 -2.14 -11.65
C LYS A 221 3.01 -2.91 -10.38
N THR A 222 4.16 -2.65 -9.80
CA THR A 222 4.65 -3.29 -8.57
C THR A 222 4.59 -2.31 -7.42
N PHE A 223 3.94 -2.74 -6.34
CA PHE A 223 3.81 -2.00 -5.08
C PHE A 223 4.61 -2.72 -4.00
N ALA A 224 5.50 -2.02 -3.32
CA ALA A 224 6.10 -2.49 -2.08
C ALA A 224 5.21 -2.06 -0.91
N ILE A 225 4.80 -2.99 -0.03
CA ILE A 225 3.90 -2.70 1.08
C ILE A 225 4.55 -3.14 2.38
N LEU A 226 5.18 -2.19 3.06
CA LEU A 226 5.96 -2.40 4.26
C LEU A 226 5.12 -2.11 5.51
N ASN A 227 5.01 -3.05 6.44
CA ASN A 227 4.25 -2.87 7.68
C ASN A 227 5.15 -3.05 8.90
N TYR A 228 5.11 -2.10 9.81
CA TYR A 228 5.94 -2.08 11.02
C TYR A 228 5.10 -1.68 12.24
N THR A 229 5.44 -2.22 13.42
CA THR A 229 4.86 -1.77 14.69
C THR A 229 5.89 -1.07 15.56
N TYR A 230 5.45 -0.08 16.35
CA TYR A 230 6.32 0.54 17.36
C TYR A 230 6.88 -0.49 18.34
N GLY A 231 6.22 -1.64 18.50
CA GLY A 231 6.65 -2.78 19.29
C GLY A 231 5.53 -3.41 20.10
N PRO A 232 5.79 -4.53 20.76
CA PRO A 232 4.83 -5.17 21.64
C PRO A 232 4.63 -4.38 22.94
N ASN A 233 3.49 -4.56 23.59
CA ASN A 233 3.07 -3.83 24.80
C ASN A 233 4.01 -3.93 26.00
N TYR A 234 4.98 -4.86 26.00
CA TYR A 234 5.97 -4.99 27.08
C TYR A 234 7.30 -4.25 26.82
N GLY A 235 7.40 -3.47 25.73
CA GLY A 235 8.49 -2.51 25.52
C GLY A 235 9.87 -3.11 25.22
N THR A 236 9.94 -4.40 24.87
CA THR A 236 11.19 -5.07 24.49
C THR A 236 10.97 -5.95 23.25
N ALA A 237 12.00 -6.05 22.40
CA ALA A 237 12.00 -6.93 21.24
C ALA A 237 13.22 -7.87 21.28
N PRO A 238 13.14 -9.01 22.00
CA PRO A 238 14.18 -10.02 21.97
C PRO A 238 14.36 -10.60 20.56
N ASP A 239 15.55 -11.15 20.26
CA ASP A 239 15.94 -11.58 18.91
C ASP A 239 14.94 -12.57 18.29
N ASN A 240 14.40 -13.48 19.07
CA ASN A 240 13.39 -14.44 18.59
C ASN A 240 12.04 -13.81 18.26
N LEU A 241 11.75 -12.61 18.75
CA LEU A 241 10.59 -11.83 18.35
C LEU A 241 10.94 -10.94 17.15
N ALA A 242 12.05 -10.20 17.23
CA ALA A 242 12.51 -9.31 16.15
C ALA A 242 12.80 -10.06 14.83
N SER A 243 13.06 -11.39 14.90
CA SER A 243 13.19 -12.23 13.70
C SER A 243 11.86 -12.73 13.12
N ARG A 244 10.72 -12.26 13.64
CA ARG A 244 9.36 -12.66 13.20
C ARG A 244 8.39 -11.51 13.03
N MET A 245 8.76 -10.33 13.48
CA MET A 245 7.89 -9.15 13.47
C MET A 245 8.72 -7.91 13.18
N ASP A 246 8.24 -7.10 12.26
CA ASP A 246 8.93 -5.90 11.81
C ASP A 246 8.70 -4.75 12.81
N ILE A 247 9.80 -4.30 13.43
CA ILE A 247 9.80 -3.28 14.48
C ILE A 247 10.15 -1.91 13.91
N LEU A 248 9.23 -0.96 14.08
CA LEU A 248 9.37 0.43 13.63
C LEU A 248 10.44 1.20 14.39
N CYS A 249 10.50 0.98 15.70
CA CYS A 249 11.36 1.75 16.60
C CYS A 249 12.71 1.07 16.82
N ALA A 250 13.75 1.84 17.09
CA ALA A 250 15.08 1.31 17.33
C ALA A 250 15.11 0.40 18.57
N VAL A 251 15.85 -0.70 18.47
CA VAL A 251 16.00 -1.70 19.54
C VAL A 251 17.43 -1.67 20.06
N ASN A 252 17.60 -1.52 21.36
CA ASN A 252 18.91 -1.58 21.98
C ASN A 252 19.48 -3.00 21.92
N GLU A 253 20.63 -3.17 21.30
CA GLU A 253 21.24 -4.49 21.03
C GLU A 253 21.49 -5.33 22.31
N GLN A 254 21.82 -4.70 23.43
CA GLN A 254 22.19 -5.41 24.67
C GLN A 254 20.99 -5.67 25.58
N THR A 255 20.11 -4.67 25.73
CA THR A 255 18.95 -4.77 26.65
C THR A 255 17.69 -5.23 25.97
N LYS A 256 17.64 -5.18 24.62
CA LYS A 256 16.46 -5.40 23.78
C LYS A 256 15.31 -4.44 24.08
N ALA A 257 15.57 -3.35 24.79
CA ALA A 257 14.59 -2.30 25.04
C ALA A 257 14.32 -1.51 23.74
N ILE A 258 13.08 -1.13 23.55
CA ILE A 258 12.63 -0.33 22.41
C ILE A 258 12.76 1.15 22.77
N ASP A 259 13.40 1.93 21.89
CA ASP A 259 13.41 3.37 21.95
C ASP A 259 12.30 3.95 21.06
N PHE A 260 11.17 4.25 21.66
CA PHE A 260 9.96 4.73 20.95
C PHE A 260 10.12 6.08 20.26
N THR A 261 11.26 6.76 20.46
CA THR A 261 11.51 8.10 19.87
C THR A 261 12.48 8.07 18.70
N THR A 262 13.08 6.91 18.42
CA THR A 262 14.07 6.73 17.36
C THR A 262 13.57 5.70 16.35
N LEU A 263 13.53 6.10 15.07
CA LEU A 263 13.17 5.18 13.98
C LEU A 263 14.25 4.10 13.83
N ASN A 264 13.84 2.86 13.64
CA ASN A 264 14.76 1.75 13.37
C ASN A 264 15.46 1.98 12.02
N PRO A 265 16.82 2.00 11.98
CA PRO A 265 17.56 2.19 10.74
C PRO A 265 17.18 1.21 9.63
N ARG A 266 16.76 -0.01 9.99
CA ARG A 266 16.30 -1.03 9.06
C ARG A 266 15.11 -0.55 8.21
N VAL A 267 14.17 0.21 8.79
CA VAL A 267 13.02 0.77 8.06
C VAL A 267 13.48 1.65 6.90
N ILE A 268 14.51 2.47 7.13
CA ILE A 268 15.09 3.33 6.09
C ILE A 268 15.82 2.53 5.01
N GLU A 269 16.47 1.44 5.39
CA GLU A 269 17.15 0.54 4.44
C GLU A 269 16.13 -0.18 3.57
N ASP A 270 15.08 -0.73 4.18
CA ASP A 270 14.00 -1.44 3.48
C ASP A 270 13.25 -0.53 2.50
N ILE A 271 12.93 0.73 2.91
CA ILE A 271 12.30 1.72 2.00
C ILE A 271 13.20 2.03 0.80
N LYS A 272 14.50 2.22 1.02
CA LYS A 272 15.45 2.49 -0.06
C LYS A 272 15.63 1.29 -1.01
N GLU A 273 15.55 0.08 -0.49
CA GLU A 273 15.56 -1.14 -1.30
C GLU A 273 14.26 -1.23 -2.11
N ALA A 274 13.11 -1.02 -1.47
CA ALA A 274 11.80 -1.02 -2.09
C ALA A 274 11.70 -0.01 -3.25
N GLU A 275 12.22 1.21 -3.07
CA GLU A 275 12.24 2.27 -4.09
C GLU A 275 13.01 1.86 -5.37
N GLN A 276 13.91 0.87 -5.28
CA GLN A 276 14.67 0.39 -6.43
C GLN A 276 13.96 -0.71 -7.22
N ILE A 277 13.01 -1.42 -6.59
CA ILE A 277 12.40 -2.63 -7.15
C ILE A 277 10.87 -2.53 -7.33
N ALA A 278 10.26 -1.46 -6.81
CA ALA A 278 8.83 -1.20 -6.94
C ALA A 278 8.56 0.13 -7.66
N ASP A 279 7.37 0.26 -8.24
CA ASP A 279 6.89 1.49 -8.85
C ASP A 279 6.36 2.47 -7.79
N ILE A 280 5.77 1.94 -6.71
CA ILE A 280 5.22 2.69 -5.56
C ILE A 280 5.63 1.99 -4.26
N VAL A 281 6.03 2.79 -3.28
CA VAL A 281 6.39 2.33 -1.92
C VAL A 281 5.36 2.82 -0.91
N ILE A 282 4.64 1.88 -0.29
CA ILE A 282 3.65 2.14 0.75
C ILE A 282 4.21 1.66 2.08
N VAL A 283 4.26 2.54 3.08
CA VAL A 283 4.69 2.20 4.44
C VAL A 283 3.47 2.26 5.35
N CYS A 284 3.22 1.18 6.08
CA CYS A 284 2.07 1.05 6.97
C CYS A 284 2.54 0.92 8.43
N PRO A 285 2.82 2.04 9.13
CA PRO A 285 3.26 2.00 10.52
C PRO A 285 2.08 1.87 11.49
N HIS A 286 2.19 0.95 12.44
CA HIS A 286 1.33 0.85 13.61
C HIS A 286 2.01 1.62 14.75
N TRP A 287 1.57 2.87 14.97
CA TRP A 287 2.28 3.89 15.75
C TRP A 287 1.35 4.88 16.45
N GLY A 288 1.91 5.83 17.19
CA GLY A 288 1.14 6.94 17.78
C GLY A 288 0.80 6.73 19.23
N THR A 289 -0.19 7.48 19.68
CA THR A 289 -0.68 7.44 21.07
C THR A 289 -2.16 7.12 21.06
N GLU A 290 -2.59 6.09 21.77
CA GLU A 290 -4.00 5.72 21.87
C GLU A 290 -4.89 6.93 22.23
N TYR A 291 -5.96 7.09 21.46
CA TYR A 291 -7.00 8.12 21.61
C TYR A 291 -6.55 9.58 21.41
N ALA A 292 -5.34 9.79 20.90
CA ALA A 292 -4.90 11.12 20.46
C ALA A 292 -5.34 11.37 19.01
N THR A 293 -6.06 12.48 18.78
CA THR A 293 -6.52 12.90 17.44
C THR A 293 -5.53 13.82 16.72
N THR A 294 -4.35 13.97 17.31
CA THR A 294 -3.27 14.78 16.76
C THR A 294 -1.99 13.96 16.78
N PRO A 295 -1.25 13.90 15.68
CA PRO A 295 -0.01 13.15 15.61
C PRO A 295 1.01 13.60 16.66
N SER A 296 1.67 12.65 17.27
CA SER A 296 2.81 12.91 18.15
C SER A 296 4.01 13.42 17.35
N SER A 297 4.94 14.12 18.02
CA SER A 297 6.15 14.64 17.37
C SER A 297 7.02 13.55 16.74
N TYR A 298 7.00 12.33 17.28
CA TYR A 298 7.76 11.22 16.69
C TYR A 298 7.07 10.67 15.44
N GLN A 299 5.73 10.63 15.36
CA GLN A 299 5.02 10.29 14.12
C GLN A 299 5.37 11.28 13.01
N GLU A 300 5.36 12.59 13.29
CA GLU A 300 5.76 13.61 12.32
C GLU A 300 7.22 13.46 11.89
N THR A 301 8.13 13.19 12.82
CA THR A 301 9.54 12.95 12.51
C THR A 301 9.75 11.70 11.68
N PHE A 302 9.07 10.60 12.02
CA PHE A 302 9.20 9.34 11.30
C PHE A 302 8.59 9.44 9.89
N ALA A 303 7.43 10.10 9.74
CA ALA A 303 6.84 10.37 8.43
C ALA A 303 7.82 11.13 7.53
N GLN A 304 8.47 12.18 8.07
CA GLN A 304 9.48 12.93 7.34
C GLN A 304 10.66 12.05 6.91
N GLN A 305 11.21 11.23 7.82
CA GLN A 305 12.34 10.33 7.53
C GLN A 305 11.99 9.25 6.51
N MET A 306 10.79 8.66 6.59
CA MET A 306 10.30 7.66 5.63
C MET A 306 10.10 8.29 4.25
N THR A 307 9.54 9.51 4.17
CA THR A 307 9.41 10.27 2.92
C THR A 307 10.78 10.57 2.29
N GLU A 308 11.75 11.02 3.11
CA GLU A 308 13.13 11.25 2.64
C GLU A 308 13.79 9.97 2.10
N ALA A 309 13.44 8.80 2.66
CA ALA A 309 13.97 7.51 2.22
C ALA A 309 13.35 7.02 0.89
N GLY A 310 12.16 7.51 0.51
CA GLY A 310 11.48 7.16 -0.75
C GLY A 310 10.09 6.55 -0.58
N ALA A 311 9.46 6.66 0.60
CA ALA A 311 8.05 6.30 0.74
C ALA A 311 7.17 7.27 -0.06
N ASP A 312 6.18 6.74 -0.80
CA ASP A 312 5.21 7.50 -1.59
C ASP A 312 3.89 7.69 -0.84
N VAL A 313 3.52 6.70 -0.03
CA VAL A 313 2.31 6.71 0.80
C VAL A 313 2.65 6.16 2.17
N ILE A 314 2.08 6.79 3.21
CA ILE A 314 2.19 6.33 4.59
C ILE A 314 0.77 6.15 5.13
N ILE A 315 0.43 4.94 5.62
CA ILE A 315 -0.90 4.60 6.15
C ILE A 315 -0.76 4.15 7.59
N GLY A 316 -1.01 5.04 8.53
CA GLY A 316 -0.87 4.81 9.97
C GLY A 316 -2.11 4.16 10.60
N THR A 317 -1.84 3.37 11.65
CA THR A 317 -2.83 2.69 12.51
C THR A 317 -2.38 2.73 13.98
N HIS A 318 -3.15 2.23 14.93
CA HIS A 318 -2.90 2.16 16.38
C HIS A 318 -3.60 3.21 17.25
N PRO A 319 -3.72 4.51 16.91
CA PRO A 319 -4.35 5.47 17.82
C PRO A 319 -5.81 5.16 18.17
N HIS A 320 -6.45 4.25 17.43
CA HIS A 320 -7.87 3.86 17.58
C HIS A 320 -8.85 5.02 17.40
N VAL A 321 -8.38 6.13 16.89
CA VAL A 321 -9.10 7.31 16.43
C VAL A 321 -8.45 7.81 15.15
N VAL A 322 -9.23 8.50 14.34
CA VAL A 322 -8.69 9.13 13.14
C VAL A 322 -7.72 10.26 13.49
N GLU A 323 -6.64 10.38 12.75
CA GLU A 323 -5.70 11.49 12.77
C GLU A 323 -5.65 12.16 11.38
N PRO A 324 -5.10 13.38 11.25
CA PRO A 324 -5.07 14.11 9.99
C PRO A 324 -4.39 13.37 8.84
N VAL A 325 -4.80 13.71 7.62
CA VAL A 325 -4.08 13.38 6.38
C VAL A 325 -3.23 14.58 5.97
N LYS A 326 -1.98 14.36 5.63
CA LYS A 326 -1.05 15.43 5.21
C LYS A 326 -0.19 15.01 4.03
N LEU A 327 0.05 15.93 3.11
CA LEU A 327 1.13 15.79 2.14
C LEU A 327 2.44 16.20 2.82
N ILE A 328 3.40 15.28 2.85
CA ILE A 328 4.73 15.49 3.42
C ILE A 328 5.68 15.83 2.27
N GLU A 329 6.39 16.95 2.39
CA GLU A 329 7.44 17.35 1.46
C GLU A 329 8.79 17.26 2.17
N ALA A 330 9.68 16.42 1.66
CA ALA A 330 11.01 16.24 2.19
C ALA A 330 12.02 17.22 1.57
N GLU A 331 13.10 17.52 2.29
CA GLU A 331 14.14 18.46 1.81
C GLU A 331 14.82 18.00 0.51
N ASN A 332 14.88 16.70 0.26
CA ASN A 332 15.44 16.12 -0.98
C ASN A 332 14.46 16.19 -2.16
N GLY A 333 13.24 16.70 -1.96
CA GLY A 333 12.19 16.87 -2.95
C GLY A 333 11.29 15.65 -3.14
N ASN A 334 11.44 14.61 -2.32
CA ASN A 334 10.47 13.51 -2.25
C ASN A 334 9.19 14.00 -1.55
N THR A 335 8.07 13.40 -1.93
CA THR A 335 6.76 13.70 -1.34
C THR A 335 6.04 12.41 -0.99
N ALA A 336 5.31 12.39 0.12
CA ALA A 336 4.44 11.28 0.49
C ALA A 336 3.08 11.78 0.99
N LEU A 337 2.02 11.07 0.63
CA LEU A 337 0.73 11.27 1.25
C LEU A 337 0.67 10.43 2.53
N CYS A 338 0.51 11.10 3.68
CA CYS A 338 0.49 10.46 4.99
C CYS A 338 -0.89 10.54 5.62
N TYR A 339 -1.52 9.40 5.81
CA TYR A 339 -2.66 9.17 6.69
C TYR A 339 -2.07 8.82 8.07
N TYR A 340 -2.07 9.74 9.02
CA TYR A 340 -1.44 9.49 10.31
C TYR A 340 -2.14 8.39 11.11
N SER A 341 -3.47 8.30 11.03
CA SER A 341 -4.25 7.17 11.54
C SER A 341 -5.60 7.07 10.83
N LEU A 342 -5.97 5.86 10.43
CA LEU A 342 -7.30 5.53 9.92
C LEU A 342 -8.30 5.24 11.06
N GLY A 343 -7.87 5.19 12.32
CA GLY A 343 -8.68 4.74 13.43
C GLY A 343 -8.95 3.24 13.41
N ASN A 344 -10.02 2.81 14.05
CA ASN A 344 -10.46 1.42 13.96
C ASN A 344 -11.14 1.16 12.59
N TYR A 345 -11.27 -0.09 12.22
CA TYR A 345 -12.29 -0.55 11.29
C TYR A 345 -13.46 -1.17 12.06
N VAL A 346 -13.15 -2.00 13.03
CA VAL A 346 -14.16 -2.55 13.94
C VAL A 346 -13.60 -2.61 15.35
N SER A 347 -14.38 -2.15 16.30
CA SER A 347 -14.06 -2.31 17.72
C SER A 347 -15.32 -2.27 18.60
N THR A 348 -15.17 -2.62 19.88
CA THR A 348 -16.20 -2.34 20.90
C THR A 348 -15.59 -1.52 22.04
N GLN A 349 -14.72 -0.60 21.70
CA GLN A 349 -14.14 0.37 22.62
C GLN A 349 -15.20 1.32 23.17
N LYS A 350 -14.87 1.97 24.30
CA LYS A 350 -15.80 2.82 25.04
C LYS A 350 -15.44 4.31 24.93
N ASN A 351 -14.84 4.69 23.84
CA ASN A 351 -14.50 6.07 23.48
C ASN A 351 -15.33 6.49 22.27
N GLY A 352 -16.05 7.61 22.36
CA GLY A 352 -16.92 8.07 21.27
C GLY A 352 -16.17 8.34 19.97
N GLN A 353 -14.99 8.94 20.05
CA GLN A 353 -14.16 9.22 18.87
C GLN A 353 -13.61 7.95 18.19
N SER A 354 -13.47 6.84 18.94
CA SER A 354 -13.07 5.54 18.38
C SER A 354 -14.17 4.84 17.58
N MET A 355 -15.35 5.47 17.44
CA MET A 355 -16.43 5.00 16.58
C MET A 355 -16.46 5.73 15.23
N LEU A 356 -15.69 6.82 15.11
CA LEU A 356 -15.40 7.46 13.83
C LEU A 356 -14.13 6.85 13.27
N GLU A 357 -14.24 6.31 12.10
CA GLU A 357 -13.21 5.56 11.40
C GLU A 357 -12.99 6.15 10.01
N ALA A 358 -11.89 5.78 9.35
CA ALA A 358 -11.59 6.25 8.01
C ALA A 358 -11.17 5.09 7.11
N MET A 359 -11.76 5.03 5.93
CA MET A 359 -11.26 4.23 4.82
C MET A 359 -10.42 5.14 3.93
N ALA A 360 -9.13 4.85 3.77
CA ALA A 360 -8.32 5.53 2.77
C ALA A 360 -8.72 5.05 1.38
N TRP A 361 -8.86 5.99 0.45
CA TRP A 361 -9.09 5.73 -0.97
C TRP A 361 -8.05 6.46 -1.79
N LEU A 362 -7.25 5.71 -2.56
CA LEU A 362 -6.18 6.25 -3.37
C LEU A 362 -6.36 5.81 -4.82
N THR A 363 -6.16 6.74 -5.73
CA THR A 363 -6.17 6.48 -7.17
C THR A 363 -4.79 6.76 -7.75
N PHE A 364 -4.20 5.73 -8.35
CA PHE A 364 -2.93 5.84 -9.07
C PHE A 364 -3.21 5.84 -10.57
N HIS A 365 -2.83 6.93 -11.24
CA HIS A 365 -2.98 7.08 -12.67
C HIS A 365 -1.76 6.54 -13.40
N VAL A 366 -1.98 5.61 -14.33
CA VAL A 366 -0.93 4.98 -15.14
C VAL A 366 -0.99 5.49 -16.56
N THR A 367 0.12 6.08 -17.01
CA THR A 367 0.31 6.61 -18.36
C THR A 367 1.51 5.93 -19.03
N GLU A 368 1.74 6.21 -20.29
CA GLU A 368 2.98 5.79 -21.00
C GLU A 368 4.26 6.27 -20.29
N ASN A 369 4.15 7.33 -19.47
CA ASN A 369 5.26 7.93 -18.74
C ASN A 369 5.48 7.32 -17.34
N GLY A 370 4.61 6.45 -16.84
CA GLY A 370 4.70 5.76 -15.55
C GLY A 370 3.44 5.85 -14.73
N ILE A 371 3.58 5.64 -13.43
CA ILE A 371 2.51 5.69 -12.45
C ILE A 371 2.68 6.91 -11.54
N SER A 372 1.58 7.54 -11.14
CA SER A 372 1.56 8.65 -10.19
C SER A 372 0.28 8.64 -9.35
N LEU A 373 0.35 9.13 -8.11
CA LEU A 373 -0.83 9.32 -7.27
C LEU A 373 -1.64 10.53 -7.76
N SER A 374 -2.94 10.33 -8.04
CA SER A 374 -3.90 11.40 -8.34
C SER A 374 -4.43 11.99 -7.04
N LEU A 375 -3.99 13.17 -6.64
CA LEU A 375 -4.49 13.82 -5.42
C LEU A 375 -5.95 14.28 -5.56
N GLU A 376 -6.41 14.53 -6.79
CA GLU A 376 -7.80 14.92 -7.04
C GLU A 376 -8.78 13.79 -6.72
N ASP A 377 -8.42 12.53 -7.04
CA ASP A 377 -9.26 11.35 -6.88
C ASP A 377 -8.87 10.50 -5.65
N THR A 378 -8.11 11.09 -4.75
CA THR A 378 -7.63 10.47 -3.52
C THR A 378 -8.20 11.17 -2.31
N GLY A 379 -8.49 10.42 -1.23
CA GLY A 379 -8.98 10.98 0.01
C GLY A 379 -9.32 9.93 1.06
N VAL A 380 -10.26 10.29 1.93
CA VAL A 380 -10.81 9.40 2.96
C VAL A 380 -12.33 9.38 2.89
N ILE A 381 -12.90 8.20 3.13
CA ILE A 381 -14.34 8.01 3.31
C ILE A 381 -14.55 7.70 4.78
N PRO A 382 -15.22 8.60 5.53
CA PRO A 382 -15.50 8.38 6.94
C PRO A 382 -16.49 7.25 7.16
N LEU A 383 -16.19 6.38 8.12
CA LEU A 383 -17.04 5.24 8.52
C LEU A 383 -17.46 5.36 9.97
N VAL A 384 -18.50 4.62 10.34
CA VAL A 384 -18.97 4.50 11.72
C VAL A 384 -19.17 3.04 12.09
N CYS A 385 -18.41 2.55 13.07
CA CYS A 385 -18.65 1.24 13.65
C CYS A 385 -19.81 1.31 14.62
N HIS A 386 -20.94 0.70 14.28
CA HIS A 386 -22.14 0.69 15.12
C HIS A 386 -22.29 -0.63 15.86
N TYR A 387 -22.34 -0.58 17.19
CA TYR A 387 -22.67 -1.73 18.01
C TYR A 387 -23.84 -1.45 18.97
N THR A 388 -24.56 -2.50 19.35
CA THR A 388 -25.65 -2.45 20.34
C THR A 388 -25.13 -2.71 21.76
N SER A 389 -25.94 -2.36 22.78
CA SER A 389 -25.67 -2.67 24.18
C SER A 389 -26.59 -3.77 24.71
N GLY A 390 -26.13 -4.52 25.72
CA GLY A 390 -26.86 -5.49 26.49
C GLY A 390 -27.47 -6.70 25.76
N PRO A 391 -26.72 -7.56 25.10
CA PRO A 391 -25.26 -7.68 25.01
C PRO A 391 -24.62 -6.81 23.92
N VAL A 392 -23.31 -6.54 24.04
CA VAL A 392 -22.57 -5.82 23.01
C VAL A 392 -22.44 -6.70 21.78
N ARG A 393 -22.91 -6.19 20.64
CA ARG A 393 -22.87 -6.83 19.32
C ARG A 393 -22.65 -5.79 18.25
N ILE A 394 -21.78 -6.07 17.30
CA ILE A 394 -21.67 -5.24 16.09
C ILE A 394 -22.99 -5.36 15.33
N GLN A 395 -23.52 -4.24 14.91
CA GLN A 395 -24.69 -4.19 14.05
C GLN A 395 -24.30 -4.03 12.59
N ASN A 396 -23.44 -3.05 12.31
CA ASN A 396 -22.89 -2.80 10.98
C ASN A 396 -21.75 -1.78 11.06
N ILE A 397 -20.97 -1.69 9.96
CA ILE A 397 -20.09 -0.57 9.66
C ILE A 397 -20.81 0.27 8.60
N TYR A 398 -21.10 1.52 8.91
CA TYR A 398 -21.84 2.44 8.05
C TYR A 398 -20.90 3.47 7.43
N LEU A 399 -21.19 3.93 6.21
CA LEU A 399 -20.65 5.20 5.72
C LEU A 399 -21.20 6.33 6.60
N LEU A 400 -20.36 7.30 6.99
CA LEU A 400 -20.84 8.44 7.80
C LEU A 400 -21.91 9.26 7.06
N GLU A 401 -21.82 9.36 5.73
CA GLU A 401 -22.81 10.08 4.90
C GLU A 401 -24.20 9.44 4.93
N ASP A 402 -24.29 8.12 5.21
CA ASP A 402 -25.53 7.38 5.35
C ASP A 402 -25.97 7.21 6.82
N TYR A 403 -25.13 7.64 7.78
CA TYR A 403 -25.40 7.48 9.20
C TYR A 403 -26.40 8.54 9.68
N THR A 404 -27.36 8.12 10.51
CA THR A 404 -28.46 8.99 10.94
C THR A 404 -28.38 9.31 12.42
N GLU A 405 -29.05 10.40 12.85
CA GLU A 405 -29.20 10.71 14.28
C GLU A 405 -29.99 9.62 15.04
N GLU A 406 -30.91 8.90 14.37
CA GLU A 406 -31.60 7.76 14.96
C GLU A 406 -30.62 6.62 15.30
N LEU A 407 -29.72 6.29 14.36
CA LEU A 407 -28.64 5.32 14.58
C LEU A 407 -27.72 5.82 15.70
N ALA A 408 -27.25 7.06 15.65
CA ALA A 408 -26.38 7.62 16.68
C ALA A 408 -27.03 7.52 18.09
N SER A 409 -28.32 7.89 18.21
CA SER A 409 -29.07 7.83 19.46
C SER A 409 -29.28 6.41 19.97
N SER A 410 -29.18 5.39 19.11
CA SER A 410 -29.34 3.98 19.48
C SER A 410 -28.03 3.26 19.72
N HIS A 411 -26.88 3.93 19.46
CA HIS A 411 -25.55 3.32 19.56
C HIS A 411 -25.27 2.82 20.98
N GLY A 412 -24.74 1.60 21.08
CA GLY A 412 -24.46 0.94 22.36
C GLY A 412 -23.49 1.68 23.26
N ILE A 413 -22.66 2.56 22.73
CA ILE A 413 -21.69 3.37 23.48
C ILE A 413 -22.37 4.28 24.53
N ILE A 414 -23.57 4.75 24.24
CA ILE A 414 -24.37 5.61 25.16
C ILE A 414 -24.68 4.90 26.48
N SER A 415 -24.69 3.55 26.49
CA SER A 415 -24.90 2.76 27.70
C SER A 415 -23.76 2.88 28.72
N TYR A 416 -22.59 3.35 28.30
CA TYR A 416 -21.51 3.66 29.20
C TYR A 416 -21.70 5.09 29.73
N GLY A 417 -22.13 5.21 31.00
CA GLY A 417 -22.60 6.46 31.60
C GLY A 417 -21.69 7.66 31.37
N GLY A 418 -22.29 8.75 30.92
CA GLY A 418 -21.61 10.03 30.68
C GLY A 418 -21.12 10.25 29.23
N ILE A 419 -21.31 9.28 28.34
CA ILE A 419 -20.97 9.46 26.91
C ILE A 419 -22.22 10.02 26.20
N SER A 420 -22.05 11.20 25.61
CA SER A 420 -22.97 11.77 24.61
C SER A 420 -22.45 11.34 23.22
N PHE A 421 -23.37 10.92 22.36
CA PHE A 421 -23.00 10.45 21.02
C PHE A 421 -24.11 10.82 20.03
N HIS A 422 -23.79 11.76 19.14
CA HIS A 422 -24.71 12.31 18.16
C HIS A 422 -24.07 12.32 16.77
N LEU A 423 -24.88 12.30 15.73
CA LEU A 423 -24.42 12.45 14.36
C LEU A 423 -23.59 13.75 14.18
N ASN A 424 -24.01 14.83 14.83
CA ASN A 424 -23.29 16.09 14.80
C ASN A 424 -21.87 15.99 15.38
N ASP A 425 -21.66 15.17 16.40
CA ASP A 425 -20.32 14.95 16.99
C ASP A 425 -19.40 14.27 15.97
N LEU A 426 -19.87 13.19 15.33
CA LEU A 426 -19.16 12.46 14.30
C LEU A 426 -18.82 13.36 13.11
N THR A 427 -19.79 14.13 12.61
CA THR A 427 -19.60 15.07 11.50
C THR A 427 -18.60 16.17 11.84
N THR A 428 -18.67 16.67 13.08
CA THR A 428 -17.73 17.70 13.57
C THR A 428 -16.31 17.14 13.64
N TRP A 429 -16.11 15.99 14.25
CA TRP A 429 -14.77 15.34 14.34
C TRP A 429 -14.23 15.02 12.95
N SER A 430 -15.05 14.49 12.05
CA SER A 430 -14.64 14.23 10.67
C SER A 430 -14.14 15.51 9.98
N ASN A 431 -14.90 16.60 10.06
CA ASN A 431 -14.53 17.87 9.45
C ASN A 431 -13.30 18.52 10.08
N GLU A 432 -13.14 18.44 11.41
CA GLU A 432 -12.03 19.06 12.13
C GLU A 432 -10.71 18.29 11.93
N ILE A 433 -10.77 16.96 11.83
CA ILE A 433 -9.58 16.10 11.79
C ILE A 433 -9.19 15.76 10.34
N LEU A 434 -10.15 15.33 9.52
CA LEU A 434 -9.90 14.87 8.15
C LEU A 434 -10.04 16.00 7.11
N GLY A 435 -10.91 16.99 7.37
CA GLY A 435 -11.00 18.23 6.62
C GLY A 435 -11.24 18.04 5.12
N GLU A 436 -10.40 18.68 4.33
CA GLU A 436 -10.51 18.68 2.86
C GLU A 436 -10.23 17.31 2.20
N TRP A 437 -9.68 16.36 2.95
CA TRP A 437 -9.43 15.01 2.47
C TRP A 437 -10.67 14.12 2.44
N VAL A 438 -11.78 14.56 3.04
CA VAL A 438 -13.04 13.80 2.99
C VAL A 438 -13.61 13.84 1.58
N ILE A 439 -13.85 12.66 1.02
CA ILE A 439 -14.54 12.49 -0.27
C ILE A 439 -15.80 11.66 -0.09
N SER A 440 -16.80 11.85 -0.96
CA SER A 440 -18.03 11.04 -0.96
C SER A 440 -17.77 9.66 -1.56
N ALA A 441 -18.65 8.70 -1.23
CA ALA A 441 -18.66 7.39 -1.85
C ALA A 441 -18.85 7.48 -3.38
N ASP A 442 -19.78 8.33 -3.84
CA ASP A 442 -20.03 8.55 -5.26
C ASP A 442 -18.75 8.96 -6.01
N LYS A 443 -17.96 9.88 -5.42
CA LYS A 443 -16.70 10.31 -6.03
C LYS A 443 -15.68 9.17 -6.12
N ALA A 444 -15.52 8.40 -5.05
CA ALA A 444 -14.58 7.27 -5.01
C ALA A 444 -14.97 6.15 -5.99
N LEU A 445 -16.27 5.88 -6.12
CA LEU A 445 -16.79 4.84 -7.00
C LEU A 445 -16.92 5.29 -8.47
N GLY A 446 -16.82 6.60 -8.73
CA GLY A 446 -16.95 7.18 -10.07
C GLY A 446 -18.40 7.26 -10.57
N ASN A 447 -19.36 7.48 -9.67
CA ASN A 447 -20.80 7.58 -9.90
C ASN A 447 -21.27 9.04 -10.10
#